data_2dd8584ec29506b3fc683263e1a98c03
#
_entry.id   2dd8584ec29506b3fc683263e1a98c03
#
_cell.length_a   1.000
_cell.length_b   1.000
_cell.length_c   1.000
_cell.angle_alpha   90.00
_cell.angle_beta   90.00
_cell.angle_gamma   90.00
#
_symmetry.space_group_name_H-M   'P 1'
#
loop_
_entity.id
_entity.type
_entity.pdbx_description
1 polymer ?
#
loop_
_entity_poly.entity_id
_entity_poly.type
_entity_poly.pdbx_seq_one_letter_code
_entity_poly.pdbx_strand_id
1 'polypeptide(L)'
;MAHLEAKPADGTRAGGSRSAGRTGGRILADALKTQGVTHVFQVAGESFLGLLDGLYENRSAIRTITCRFEGAAVNMAEAHGKLTGRPGVAIVTRGPGACHGSIGIHIAQQDSTPLVLLVGQIPRGDMDRDAFQEVDYRNFFGGMAKWVTQIDDAARIPELIHHAFQVAVSGRPGPVVVAIPEDMQTDTAEVPDGRRHTVPRILPDPAAMAEFKRMLGRARRPLVVLGQGAHWTAEGRADLAAWLVANDLPAAVGFRRQGILDNTLPVFVGDLGNGGDPALFAKAKEADLIIAIGSRMGEPVTQGYSLFAPPRLDAPLVHVMPDGGELGRVYQADLPVQADLNAFAAAARATVSVEPRWRGWTSELRANRMKWSGEVPAYEGRLNVAAAMKELSAMLPEDAIVTTDAGNFSAWGVRFINYGPGQKLIGPSCGAMGYSVPAGIAAKVLFPERTVISMVGDGGFLMNGQEIATAFHHGVNPLVMVFNNQMYGTIRMHQERDYPGRVSGTALTNPDFAKFIEAYGGHGEVVQDTAEFRPAVERALAAGKPALVELRMNPDQITTRTTITAMRAAAGLKAKPAKKPDPKKAKPTATSRGRTAKAAKPKKR
;
A
#
# COMPACT_ATOMS: atom_id res chain seq x y z
N MET A 1 2.94 42.27 7.59
CA MET A 1 4.23 42.59 7.00
C MET A 1 5.00 43.46 8.00
N ALA A 2 5.91 42.89 8.73
CA ALA A 2 6.89 43.63 9.53
C ALA A 2 8.22 42.88 9.41
N HIS A 3 9.19 43.53 8.77
CA HIS A 3 10.55 43.05 8.65
C HIS A 3 11.20 43.08 10.02
N LEU A 4 11.69 41.94 10.51
CA LEU A 4 12.64 41.88 11.61
C LEU A 4 14.03 41.61 11.02
N GLU A 5 14.85 42.65 10.97
CA GLU A 5 16.26 42.55 10.67
C GLU A 5 17.00 41.89 11.85
N ALA A 6 17.70 40.79 11.58
CA ALA A 6 18.56 40.14 12.55
C ALA A 6 19.88 40.90 12.67
N LYS A 7 20.21 41.38 13.87
CA LYS A 7 21.55 41.92 14.21
C LYS A 7 22.56 40.79 14.37
N PRO A 8 23.79 40.92 13.88
CA PRO A 8 24.84 39.96 14.13
C PRO A 8 25.36 40.09 15.59
N ALA A 9 25.44 38.94 16.29
CA ALA A 9 26.10 38.87 17.60
C ALA A 9 27.60 38.63 17.39
N ASP A 10 28.40 39.65 17.68
CA ASP A 10 29.84 39.56 17.84
C ASP A 10 30.15 39.25 19.31
N GLY A 11 30.97 38.26 19.59
CA GLY A 11 31.33 37.90 20.96
C GLY A 11 32.24 36.69 21.06
N THR A 12 33.50 36.83 20.60
CA THR A 12 34.61 35.94 20.92
C THR A 12 34.80 35.79 22.43
N ARG A 13 34.53 34.56 22.97
CA ARG A 13 35.10 34.09 24.24
C ARG A 13 35.87 32.80 24.00
N ALA A 14 37.18 32.88 24.02
CA ALA A 14 38.05 31.73 24.17
C ALA A 14 37.94 31.16 25.59
N GLY A 15 37.69 29.85 25.70
CA GLY A 15 37.70 29.17 26.99
C GLY A 15 37.26 27.74 26.88
N GLY A 16 38.18 26.78 26.89
CA GLY A 16 37.97 25.38 27.27
C GLY A 16 37.10 24.55 26.33
N SER A 17 37.68 23.62 25.57
CA SER A 17 36.94 22.62 24.82
C SER A 17 36.23 21.64 25.77
N ARG A 18 35.06 22.01 26.28
CA ARG A 18 34.02 21.02 26.61
C ARG A 18 33.42 20.58 25.27
N SER A 19 33.34 19.27 25.01
CA SER A 19 32.55 18.77 23.88
C SER A 19 31.14 19.36 24.03
N ALA A 20 30.79 20.31 23.15
CA ALA A 20 29.48 20.91 23.21
C ALA A 20 28.45 19.80 22.95
N GLY A 21 27.48 19.63 23.85
CA GLY A 21 26.40 18.66 23.70
C GLY A 21 25.67 18.84 22.35
N ARG A 22 25.15 17.75 21.77
CA ARG A 22 24.33 17.80 20.54
C ARG A 22 22.96 18.36 20.85
N THR A 23 22.36 19.10 19.92
CA THR A 23 20.96 19.50 20.02
C THR A 23 20.03 18.29 19.87
N GLY A 24 18.83 18.35 20.46
CA GLY A 24 17.82 17.30 20.35
C GLY A 24 17.49 16.93 18.90
N GLY A 25 17.39 17.93 18.01
CA GLY A 25 17.18 17.70 16.57
C GLY A 25 18.30 16.90 15.92
N ARG A 26 19.57 17.19 16.29
CA ARG A 26 20.72 16.42 15.81
C ARG A 26 20.73 15.00 16.38
N ILE A 27 20.46 14.84 17.69
CA ILE A 27 20.39 13.51 18.33
C ILE A 27 19.28 12.68 17.68
N LEU A 28 18.12 13.27 17.33
CA LEU A 28 17.03 12.59 16.59
C LEU A 28 17.52 12.07 15.23
N ALA A 29 18.19 12.90 14.43
CA ALA A 29 18.70 12.49 13.12
C ALA A 29 19.77 11.39 13.24
N ASP A 30 20.68 11.49 14.21
CA ASP A 30 21.71 10.49 14.51
C ASP A 30 21.07 9.18 14.98
N ALA A 31 20.01 9.24 15.80
CA ALA A 31 19.26 8.08 16.25
C ALA A 31 18.55 7.38 15.07
N LEU A 32 17.92 8.12 14.15
CA LEU A 32 17.33 7.54 12.93
C LEU A 32 18.38 6.84 12.07
N LYS A 33 19.54 7.47 11.87
CA LYS A 33 20.68 6.87 11.15
C LYS A 33 21.14 5.57 11.83
N THR A 34 21.27 5.57 13.15
CA THR A 34 21.62 4.38 13.95
C THR A 34 20.61 3.24 13.75
N GLN A 35 19.31 3.56 13.64
CA GLN A 35 18.28 2.56 13.31
C GLN A 35 18.34 2.07 11.86
N GLY A 36 19.21 2.62 11.02
CA GLY A 36 19.40 2.22 9.62
C GLY A 36 18.37 2.85 8.68
N VAL A 37 17.82 4.00 9.05
CA VAL A 37 16.96 4.80 8.19
C VAL A 37 17.79 5.38 7.06
N THR A 38 17.34 5.17 5.82
CA THR A 38 17.96 5.71 4.61
C THR A 38 17.07 6.72 3.90
N HIS A 39 15.79 6.72 4.18
CA HIS A 39 14.80 7.62 3.59
C HIS A 39 13.82 8.09 4.66
N VAL A 40 13.48 9.37 4.64
CA VAL A 40 12.38 9.96 5.39
C VAL A 40 11.43 10.66 4.42
N PHE A 41 10.12 10.51 4.63
CA PHE A 41 9.08 11.13 3.82
C PHE A 41 8.41 12.23 4.65
N GLN A 42 8.30 13.46 4.10
CA GLN A 42 7.83 14.57 4.92
C GLN A 42 7.17 15.69 4.10
N VAL A 43 6.35 16.48 4.77
CA VAL A 43 5.99 17.84 4.38
C VAL A 43 6.61 18.77 5.41
N ALA A 44 7.44 19.70 4.99
CA ALA A 44 8.18 20.59 5.90
C ALA A 44 7.22 21.38 6.82
N GLY A 45 7.59 21.49 8.09
CA GLY A 45 6.83 22.23 9.09
C GLY A 45 7.71 22.87 10.14
N GLU A 46 7.25 23.98 10.72
CA GLU A 46 8.03 24.74 11.70
C GLU A 46 8.29 23.96 13.00
N SER A 47 7.37 23.08 13.40
CA SER A 47 7.46 22.34 14.66
C SER A 47 8.56 21.26 14.70
N PHE A 48 9.33 21.09 13.63
CA PHE A 48 10.47 20.16 13.60
C PHE A 48 11.68 20.70 12.83
N LEU A 49 11.90 22.02 12.88
CA LEU A 49 13.06 22.66 12.26
C LEU A 49 14.38 22.12 12.81
N GLY A 50 14.48 21.82 14.10
CA GLY A 50 15.67 21.23 14.70
C GLY A 50 16.02 19.86 14.10
N LEU A 51 15.00 19.02 13.83
CA LEU A 51 15.21 17.75 13.15
C LEU A 51 15.57 17.95 11.67
N LEU A 52 15.00 18.92 10.96
CA LEU A 52 15.39 19.23 9.58
C LEU A 52 16.87 19.64 9.48
N ASP A 53 17.37 20.43 10.43
CA ASP A 53 18.78 20.79 10.52
C ASP A 53 19.66 19.56 10.77
N GLY A 54 19.28 18.68 11.71
CA GLY A 54 19.96 17.41 11.94
C GLY A 54 19.97 16.49 10.74
N LEU A 55 18.87 16.44 9.97
CA LEU A 55 18.79 15.68 8.70
C LEU A 55 19.68 16.28 7.62
N TYR A 56 19.83 17.62 7.57
CA TYR A 56 20.76 18.27 6.65
C TYR A 56 22.21 17.83 6.91
N GLU A 57 22.63 17.74 8.17
CA GLU A 57 23.95 17.21 8.52
C GLU A 57 24.12 15.73 8.15
N ASN A 58 23.06 14.94 8.26
CA ASN A 58 23.03 13.51 7.92
C ASN A 58 22.61 13.21 6.46
N ARG A 59 22.55 14.20 5.56
CA ARG A 59 22.02 14.05 4.18
C ARG A 59 22.77 13.06 3.29
N SER A 60 24.02 12.73 3.63
CA SER A 60 24.76 11.67 2.94
C SER A 60 24.30 10.25 3.28
N ALA A 61 23.63 10.08 4.42
CA ALA A 61 23.12 8.79 4.91
C ALA A 61 21.60 8.68 4.82
N ILE A 62 20.87 9.78 5.01
CA ILE A 62 19.42 9.84 5.02
C ILE A 62 18.94 10.79 3.92
N ARG A 63 18.25 10.25 2.93
CA ARG A 63 17.60 11.03 1.87
C ARG A 63 16.23 11.52 2.35
N THR A 64 16.02 12.84 2.35
CA THR A 64 14.73 13.46 2.68
C THR A 64 13.89 13.57 1.42
N ILE A 65 12.69 12.98 1.42
CA ILE A 65 11.71 13.02 0.33
C ILE A 65 10.63 14.02 0.70
N THR A 66 10.65 15.17 0.04
CA THR A 66 9.67 16.24 0.25
C THR A 66 8.43 15.98 -0.58
N CYS A 67 7.32 15.76 0.10
CA CYS A 67 5.99 15.48 -0.45
C CYS A 67 5.14 16.75 -0.55
N ARG A 68 3.94 16.63 -1.09
CA ARG A 68 2.98 17.73 -1.22
C ARG A 68 1.82 17.65 -0.23
N PHE A 69 1.62 16.48 0.36
CA PHE A 69 0.54 16.20 1.30
C PHE A 69 1.00 15.17 2.34
N GLU A 70 0.71 15.40 3.62
CA GLU A 70 1.20 14.56 4.72
C GLU A 70 0.62 13.15 4.67
N GLY A 71 -0.65 13.00 4.27
CA GLY A 71 -1.25 11.69 4.06
C GLY A 71 -0.48 10.86 3.02
N ALA A 72 -0.01 11.51 1.95
CA ALA A 72 0.84 10.88 0.95
C ALA A 72 2.24 10.55 1.50
N ALA A 73 2.85 11.44 2.30
CA ALA A 73 4.13 11.18 2.94
C ALA A 73 4.08 9.93 3.84
N VAL A 74 3.02 9.81 4.68
CA VAL A 74 2.85 8.62 5.54
C VAL A 74 2.51 7.38 4.72
N ASN A 75 1.75 7.50 3.61
CA ASN A 75 1.53 6.38 2.68
C ASN A 75 2.83 5.93 1.99
N MET A 76 3.74 6.84 1.65
CA MET A 76 5.08 6.51 1.12
C MET A 76 5.92 5.77 2.15
N ALA A 77 5.91 6.20 3.42
CA ALA A 77 6.57 5.50 4.51
C ALA A 77 5.97 4.12 4.76
N GLU A 78 4.66 3.99 4.68
CA GLU A 78 3.97 2.71 4.78
C GLU A 78 4.34 1.76 3.64
N ALA A 79 4.40 2.27 2.40
CA ALA A 79 4.86 1.50 1.25
C ALA A 79 6.33 1.05 1.40
N HIS A 80 7.20 1.90 2.00
CA HIS A 80 8.55 1.48 2.38
C HIS A 80 8.52 0.27 3.30
N GLY A 81 7.68 0.29 4.35
CA GLY A 81 7.50 -0.83 5.26
C GLY A 81 7.06 -2.12 4.56
N LYS A 82 6.06 -2.03 3.67
CA LYS A 82 5.58 -3.18 2.87
C LYS A 82 6.63 -3.76 1.94
N LEU A 83 7.42 -2.91 1.32
CA LEU A 83 8.41 -3.32 0.30
C LEU A 83 9.68 -3.90 0.92
N THR A 84 10.09 -3.39 2.09
CA THR A 84 11.38 -3.71 2.71
C THR A 84 11.30 -4.58 3.97
N GLY A 85 10.12 -4.63 4.62
CA GLY A 85 9.95 -5.25 5.95
C GLY A 85 10.59 -4.44 7.10
N ARG A 86 11.14 -3.25 6.80
CA ARG A 86 11.76 -2.34 7.79
C ARG A 86 10.82 -1.17 8.07
N PRO A 87 10.84 -0.58 9.28
CA PRO A 87 9.99 0.58 9.55
C PRO A 87 10.24 1.72 8.55
N GLY A 88 9.20 2.12 7.83
CA GLY A 88 9.24 3.36 7.07
C GLY A 88 9.11 4.54 8.03
N VAL A 89 9.74 5.67 7.71
CA VAL A 89 9.74 6.86 8.56
C VAL A 89 9.07 8.02 7.84
N ALA A 90 8.04 8.58 8.45
CA ALA A 90 7.45 9.84 8.02
C ALA A 90 7.60 10.91 9.11
N ILE A 91 7.67 12.18 8.68
CA ILE A 91 7.73 13.33 9.58
C ILE A 91 6.66 14.32 9.14
N VAL A 92 5.82 14.74 10.08
CA VAL A 92 4.75 15.71 9.83
C VAL A 92 4.72 16.79 10.91
N THR A 93 4.22 17.96 10.56
CA THR A 93 4.06 19.03 11.54
C THR A 93 2.92 18.74 12.51
N ARG A 94 2.91 19.47 13.64
CA ARG A 94 1.85 19.39 14.67
C ARG A 94 0.46 19.68 14.08
N GLY A 95 -0.57 19.27 14.79
CA GLY A 95 -1.98 19.53 14.49
C GLY A 95 -2.40 19.11 13.09
N PRO A 96 -2.55 20.05 12.14
CA PRO A 96 -3.02 19.75 10.78
C PRO A 96 -2.24 18.66 10.07
N GLY A 97 -0.89 18.68 10.16
CA GLY A 97 -0.05 17.66 9.53
C GLY A 97 -0.29 16.26 10.11
N ALA A 98 -0.42 16.16 11.44
CA ALA A 98 -0.77 14.92 12.12
C ALA A 98 -2.15 14.39 11.69
N CYS A 99 -3.14 15.29 11.60
CA CYS A 99 -4.49 14.94 11.14
C CYS A 99 -4.49 14.40 9.71
N HIS A 100 -3.79 15.06 8.78
CA HIS A 100 -3.63 14.57 7.40
C HIS A 100 -2.88 13.23 7.36
N GLY A 101 -1.83 13.05 8.17
CA GLY A 101 -1.02 11.83 8.22
C GLY A 101 -1.72 10.61 8.80
N SER A 102 -2.83 10.77 9.51
CA SER A 102 -3.53 9.70 10.23
C SER A 102 -4.01 8.56 9.33
N ILE A 103 -4.33 8.85 8.05
CA ILE A 103 -4.74 7.82 7.09
C ILE A 103 -3.66 6.76 6.89
N GLY A 104 -2.37 7.15 6.81
CA GLY A 104 -1.27 6.22 6.66
C GLY A 104 -1.05 5.36 7.91
N ILE A 105 -1.31 5.90 9.11
CA ILE A 105 -1.28 5.15 10.37
C ILE A 105 -2.38 4.07 10.37
N HIS A 106 -3.61 4.43 9.96
CA HIS A 106 -4.69 3.46 9.83
C HIS A 106 -4.34 2.34 8.83
N ILE A 107 -3.79 2.69 7.67
CA ILE A 107 -3.35 1.70 6.67
C ILE A 107 -2.29 0.78 7.26
N ALA A 108 -1.25 1.33 7.91
CA ALA A 108 -0.17 0.55 8.51
C ALA A 108 -0.68 -0.42 9.59
N GLN A 109 -1.63 0.02 10.43
CA GLN A 109 -2.28 -0.82 11.44
C GLN A 109 -3.05 -1.97 10.78
N GLN A 110 -3.87 -1.69 9.78
CA GLN A 110 -4.71 -2.70 9.13
C GLN A 110 -3.87 -3.70 8.32
N ASP A 111 -2.80 -3.23 7.69
CA ASP A 111 -1.92 -4.07 6.86
C ASP A 111 -0.79 -4.74 7.62
N SER A 112 -0.66 -4.48 8.92
CA SER A 112 0.43 -5.00 9.76
C SER A 112 1.80 -4.59 9.19
N THR A 113 1.94 -3.29 8.87
CA THR A 113 3.14 -2.72 8.26
C THR A 113 3.94 -1.94 9.30
N PRO A 114 5.25 -2.20 9.46
CA PRO A 114 6.08 -1.44 10.41
C PRO A 114 6.27 0.00 9.90
N LEU A 115 5.97 0.98 10.76
CA LEU A 115 6.06 2.40 10.46
C LEU A 115 6.37 3.19 11.73
N VAL A 116 7.21 4.22 11.62
CA VAL A 116 7.45 5.22 12.68
C VAL A 116 7.07 6.59 12.13
N LEU A 117 6.07 7.21 12.74
CA LEU A 117 5.68 8.59 12.46
C LEU A 117 6.25 9.51 13.53
N LEU A 118 7.10 10.44 13.13
CA LEU A 118 7.53 11.56 13.98
C LEU A 118 6.58 12.72 13.76
N VAL A 119 5.99 13.23 14.83
CA VAL A 119 5.04 14.34 14.78
C VAL A 119 5.61 15.51 15.56
N GLY A 120 5.77 16.65 14.92
CA GLY A 120 6.08 17.88 15.65
C GLY A 120 5.03 18.17 16.73
N GLN A 121 5.44 18.82 17.81
CA GLN A 121 4.53 19.23 18.89
C GLN A 121 4.85 20.65 19.33
N ILE A 122 3.89 21.29 19.96
CA ILE A 122 4.05 22.62 20.59
C ILE A 122 5.14 22.58 21.69
N PRO A 123 5.69 23.73 22.13
CA PRO A 123 6.60 23.77 23.24
C PRO A 123 6.01 23.13 24.50
N ARG A 124 6.84 22.41 25.26
CA ARG A 124 6.40 21.70 26.50
C ARG A 124 5.74 22.63 27.52
N GLY A 125 6.21 23.90 27.58
CA GLY A 125 5.66 24.90 28.50
C GLY A 125 4.28 25.41 28.13
N ASP A 126 3.80 25.13 26.92
CA ASP A 126 2.49 25.61 26.40
C ASP A 126 1.42 24.51 26.36
N MET A 127 1.76 23.29 26.77
CA MET A 127 0.83 22.17 26.83
C MET A 127 -0.39 22.48 27.74
N ASP A 128 -1.55 21.99 27.34
CA ASP A 128 -2.85 22.14 28.04
C ASP A 128 -3.35 23.60 28.12
N ARG A 129 -2.91 24.45 27.16
CA ARG A 129 -3.36 25.85 27.04
C ARG A 129 -4.20 26.11 25.78
N ASP A 130 -4.60 25.08 25.05
CA ASP A 130 -5.21 25.21 23.72
C ASP A 130 -4.30 26.04 22.78
N ALA A 131 -2.99 25.73 22.83
CA ALA A 131 -1.99 26.43 22.05
C ALA A 131 -2.18 26.16 20.55
N PHE A 132 -1.66 27.06 19.71
CA PHE A 132 -1.82 26.97 18.25
C PHE A 132 -1.37 25.60 17.70
N GLN A 133 -2.31 24.84 17.14
CA GLN A 133 -2.13 23.50 16.57
C GLN A 133 -1.81 22.39 17.60
N GLU A 134 -2.12 22.61 18.86
CA GLU A 134 -1.99 21.58 19.89
C GLU A 134 -2.93 20.40 19.62
N VAL A 135 -2.42 19.17 19.79
CA VAL A 135 -3.21 17.93 19.76
C VAL A 135 -2.63 16.95 20.78
N ASP A 136 -3.48 16.32 21.58
CA ASP A 136 -3.12 15.16 22.39
C ASP A 136 -2.98 13.92 21.50
N TYR A 137 -1.75 13.62 21.08
CA TYR A 137 -1.49 12.51 20.17
C TYR A 137 -1.69 11.14 20.80
N ARG A 138 -1.60 11.01 22.12
CA ARG A 138 -1.89 9.74 22.80
C ARG A 138 -3.36 9.37 22.65
N ASN A 139 -4.26 10.35 22.81
CA ASN A 139 -5.68 10.15 22.55
C ASN A 139 -5.98 10.01 21.06
N PHE A 140 -5.38 10.87 20.22
CA PHE A 140 -5.66 10.89 18.78
C PHE A 140 -5.24 9.60 18.06
N PHE A 141 -4.05 9.08 18.33
CA PHE A 141 -3.51 7.89 17.66
C PHE A 141 -3.63 6.60 18.49
N GLY A 142 -4.02 6.66 19.77
CA GLY A 142 -3.98 5.53 20.68
C GLY A 142 -4.78 4.30 20.24
N GLY A 143 -5.88 4.50 19.50
CA GLY A 143 -6.67 3.41 18.94
C GLY A 143 -6.11 2.81 17.63
N MET A 144 -5.11 3.45 17.00
CA MET A 144 -4.58 3.07 15.69
C MET A 144 -3.11 2.66 15.73
N ALA A 145 -2.32 3.20 16.66
CA ALA A 145 -0.90 2.91 16.77
C ALA A 145 -0.62 1.84 17.83
N LYS A 146 0.46 1.08 17.64
CA LYS A 146 0.94 0.12 18.65
C LYS A 146 1.47 0.80 19.91
N TRP A 147 2.04 1.98 19.72
CA TRP A 147 2.56 2.81 20.80
C TRP A 147 2.55 4.28 20.36
N VAL A 148 2.19 5.15 21.29
CA VAL A 148 2.23 6.59 21.13
C VAL A 148 3.00 7.19 22.30
N THR A 149 4.00 8.00 22.03
CA THR A 149 4.81 8.65 23.06
C THR A 149 5.19 10.07 22.68
N GLN A 150 5.68 10.83 23.62
CA GLN A 150 6.29 12.13 23.45
C GLN A 150 7.69 12.13 24.06
N ILE A 151 8.65 12.76 23.41
CA ILE A 151 10.02 12.91 23.90
C ILE A 151 10.17 14.30 24.52
N ASP A 152 10.19 14.34 25.85
CA ASP A 152 10.29 15.58 26.60
C ASP A 152 11.74 15.93 27.02
N ASP A 153 12.65 14.96 26.95
CA ASP A 153 14.06 15.10 27.34
C ASP A 153 14.97 14.65 26.19
N ALA A 154 15.79 15.56 25.70
CA ALA A 154 16.75 15.31 24.61
C ALA A 154 17.74 14.17 24.94
N ALA A 155 18.09 13.96 26.21
CA ALA A 155 18.97 12.86 26.62
C ALA A 155 18.31 11.47 26.46
N ARG A 156 16.98 11.38 26.41
CA ARG A 156 16.24 10.13 26.23
C ARG A 156 15.92 9.80 24.77
N ILE A 157 16.31 10.65 23.82
CA ILE A 157 16.03 10.40 22.39
C ILE A 157 16.55 9.03 21.92
N PRO A 158 17.82 8.63 22.19
CA PRO A 158 18.32 7.34 21.70
C PRO A 158 17.54 6.14 22.28
N GLU A 159 17.10 6.22 23.52
CA GLU A 159 16.27 5.21 24.19
C GLU A 159 14.92 5.08 23.53
N LEU A 160 14.19 6.21 23.38
CA LEU A 160 12.80 6.21 22.92
C LEU A 160 12.69 5.91 21.41
N ILE A 161 13.65 6.39 20.60
CA ILE A 161 13.71 6.05 19.17
C ILE A 161 14.04 4.57 18.98
N HIS A 162 15.01 4.00 19.72
CA HIS A 162 15.26 2.56 19.70
C HIS A 162 13.99 1.76 20.02
N HIS A 163 13.29 2.13 21.09
CA HIS A 163 12.06 1.46 21.50
C HIS A 163 10.96 1.58 20.45
N ALA A 164 10.80 2.76 19.80
CA ALA A 164 9.83 2.95 18.73
C ALA A 164 10.06 1.97 17.57
N PHE A 165 11.30 1.82 17.13
CA PHE A 165 11.64 0.87 16.06
C PHE A 165 11.44 -0.58 16.50
N GLN A 166 11.83 -0.93 17.75
CA GLN A 166 11.64 -2.26 18.29
C GLN A 166 10.16 -2.64 18.36
N VAL A 167 9.28 -1.73 18.85
CA VAL A 167 7.83 -1.94 18.93
C VAL A 167 7.21 -2.07 17.54
N ALA A 168 7.65 -1.25 16.57
CA ALA A 168 7.10 -1.27 15.22
C ALA A 168 7.25 -2.63 14.53
N VAL A 169 8.34 -3.37 14.81
CA VAL A 169 8.63 -4.68 14.17
C VAL A 169 8.26 -5.88 15.03
N SER A 170 8.03 -5.73 16.33
CA SER A 170 7.80 -6.87 17.26
C SER A 170 6.38 -7.43 17.13
N GLY A 171 6.23 -8.75 17.24
CA GLY A 171 4.95 -9.44 17.15
C GLY A 171 4.27 -9.17 15.80
N ARG A 172 3.02 -8.73 15.81
CA ARG A 172 2.37 -8.18 14.63
C ARG A 172 2.98 -6.80 14.31
N PRO A 173 3.70 -6.60 13.20
CA PRO A 173 4.23 -5.28 12.85
C PRO A 173 3.13 -4.22 12.75
N GLY A 174 3.49 -2.97 13.00
CA GLY A 174 2.50 -1.89 12.92
C GLY A 174 3.09 -0.52 13.21
N PRO A 175 2.27 0.53 13.17
CA PRO A 175 2.70 1.90 13.31
C PRO A 175 3.01 2.27 14.77
N VAL A 176 4.01 3.13 14.94
CA VAL A 176 4.35 3.83 16.19
C VAL A 176 4.37 5.32 15.91
N VAL A 177 3.86 6.12 16.84
CA VAL A 177 3.84 7.58 16.74
C VAL A 177 4.68 8.18 17.87
N VAL A 178 5.58 9.09 17.52
CA VAL A 178 6.49 9.76 18.45
C VAL A 178 6.34 11.26 18.28
N ALA A 179 5.78 11.95 19.27
CA ALA A 179 5.70 13.40 19.32
C ALA A 179 7.06 13.99 19.75
N ILE A 180 7.47 15.05 19.07
CA ILE A 180 8.75 15.74 19.28
C ILE A 180 8.51 17.24 19.50
N PRO A 181 8.39 17.72 20.75
CA PRO A 181 8.19 19.13 21.05
C PRO A 181 9.28 20.01 20.43
N GLU A 182 8.91 21.18 19.89
CA GLU A 182 9.83 22.04 19.15
C GLU A 182 10.95 22.61 20.01
N ASP A 183 10.68 22.95 21.27
CA ASP A 183 11.66 23.44 22.24
C ASP A 183 12.65 22.33 22.68
N MET A 184 12.19 21.08 22.83
CA MET A 184 13.06 19.94 23.12
C MET A 184 14.12 19.72 22.03
N GLN A 185 13.81 20.02 20.77
CA GLN A 185 14.75 19.85 19.67
C GLN A 185 15.91 20.84 19.73
N THR A 186 15.78 21.95 20.45
CA THR A 186 16.83 22.95 20.67
C THR A 186 17.61 22.72 21.96
N ASP A 187 17.09 21.92 22.88
CA ASP A 187 17.84 21.51 24.07
C ASP A 187 19.14 20.79 23.69
N THR A 188 20.17 20.95 24.51
CA THR A 188 21.45 20.26 24.30
C THR A 188 21.63 19.15 25.32
N ALA A 189 22.09 17.98 24.86
CA ALA A 189 22.41 16.85 25.74
C ALA A 189 23.72 16.17 25.35
N GLU A 190 24.41 15.68 26.37
CA GLU A 190 25.58 14.79 26.23
C GLU A 190 25.08 13.35 26.45
N VAL A 191 24.78 12.64 25.37
CA VAL A 191 24.27 11.27 25.42
C VAL A 191 24.91 10.44 24.30
N PRO A 192 25.29 9.17 24.58
CA PRO A 192 25.80 8.27 23.55
C PRO A 192 24.71 7.87 22.57
N ASP A 193 25.09 7.53 21.33
CA ASP A 193 24.17 6.93 20.39
C ASP A 193 23.68 5.57 20.89
N GLY A 194 22.41 5.28 20.61
CA GLY A 194 21.81 3.98 20.94
C GLY A 194 22.37 2.85 20.05
N ARG A 195 21.81 1.67 20.21
CA ARG A 195 22.05 0.53 19.33
C ARG A 195 20.92 0.41 18.32
N ARG A 196 21.20 -0.21 17.18
CA ARG A 196 20.17 -0.59 16.22
C ARG A 196 19.25 -1.64 16.85
N HIS A 197 17.92 -1.52 16.58
CA HIS A 197 16.93 -2.53 16.96
C HIS A 197 17.22 -3.87 16.29
N THR A 198 16.80 -4.94 16.94
CA THR A 198 16.88 -6.30 16.40
C THR A 198 15.51 -6.96 16.45
N VAL A 199 15.14 -7.64 15.36
CA VAL A 199 13.86 -8.36 15.31
C VAL A 199 14.07 -9.74 15.98
N PRO A 200 13.46 -10.02 17.14
CA PRO A 200 13.54 -11.34 17.75
C PRO A 200 12.76 -12.34 16.87
N ARG A 201 13.39 -13.49 16.59
CA ARG A 201 12.77 -14.57 15.83
C ARG A 201 12.15 -15.57 16.79
N ILE A 202 10.84 -15.72 16.72
CA ILE A 202 10.09 -16.74 17.49
C ILE A 202 10.08 -18.01 16.63
N LEU A 203 10.75 -19.06 17.12
CA LEU A 203 10.73 -20.37 16.46
C LEU A 203 9.44 -21.11 16.82
N PRO A 204 8.85 -21.89 15.87
CA PRO A 204 7.69 -22.70 16.19
C PRO A 204 8.08 -23.82 17.19
N ASP A 205 7.19 -24.12 18.10
CA ASP A 205 7.37 -25.22 19.05
C ASP A 205 7.46 -26.56 18.30
N PRO A 206 8.51 -27.39 18.54
CA PRO A 206 8.65 -28.71 17.92
C PRO A 206 7.44 -29.63 18.12
N ALA A 207 6.79 -29.60 19.29
CA ALA A 207 5.60 -30.39 19.55
C ALA A 207 4.41 -29.92 18.69
N ALA A 208 4.24 -28.60 18.53
CA ALA A 208 3.24 -28.05 17.62
C ALA A 208 3.51 -28.44 16.16
N MET A 209 4.78 -28.48 15.73
CA MET A 209 5.15 -28.92 14.38
C MET A 209 4.88 -30.42 14.16
N ALA A 210 5.11 -31.24 15.16
CA ALA A 210 4.78 -32.68 15.11
C ALA A 210 3.25 -32.89 15.03
N GLU A 211 2.48 -32.16 15.80
CA GLU A 211 1.01 -32.19 15.73
C GLU A 211 0.50 -31.69 14.39
N PHE A 212 1.08 -30.60 13.87
CA PHE A 212 0.75 -30.10 12.53
C PHE A 212 0.98 -31.19 11.46
N LYS A 213 2.13 -31.87 11.49
CA LYS A 213 2.41 -33.00 10.59
C LYS A 213 1.37 -34.09 10.70
N ARG A 214 0.95 -34.43 11.93
CA ARG A 214 -0.08 -35.44 12.19
C ARG A 214 -1.45 -35.03 11.64
N MET A 215 -1.86 -33.75 11.82
CA MET A 215 -3.10 -33.23 11.26
C MET A 215 -3.07 -33.26 9.75
N LEU A 216 -1.98 -32.78 9.13
CA LEU A 216 -1.80 -32.78 7.68
C LEU A 216 -1.83 -34.21 7.11
N GLY A 217 -1.20 -35.19 7.76
CA GLY A 217 -1.21 -36.59 7.33
C GLY A 217 -2.60 -37.24 7.32
N ARG A 218 -3.59 -36.67 8.02
CA ARG A 218 -4.99 -37.14 8.03
C ARG A 218 -5.87 -36.46 7.00
N ALA A 219 -5.47 -35.28 6.52
CA ALA A 219 -6.24 -34.49 5.58
C ALA A 219 -6.41 -35.19 4.22
N ARG A 220 -7.48 -34.86 3.54
CA ARG A 220 -7.76 -35.27 2.15
C ARG A 220 -8.03 -34.07 1.24
N ARG A 221 -8.41 -32.93 1.80
CA ARG A 221 -8.72 -31.68 1.10
C ARG A 221 -8.17 -30.47 1.90
N PRO A 222 -6.84 -30.42 2.14
CA PRO A 222 -6.24 -29.27 2.83
C PRO A 222 -6.30 -28.02 1.97
N LEU A 223 -6.37 -26.84 2.61
CA LEU A 223 -6.25 -25.54 1.95
C LEU A 223 -5.37 -24.61 2.80
N VAL A 224 -4.31 -24.10 2.20
CA VAL A 224 -3.44 -23.08 2.83
C VAL A 224 -3.95 -21.68 2.49
N VAL A 225 -4.02 -20.79 3.48
CA VAL A 225 -4.42 -19.39 3.35
C VAL A 225 -3.27 -18.49 3.81
N LEU A 226 -2.64 -17.80 2.86
CA LEU A 226 -1.45 -16.98 3.09
C LEU A 226 -1.80 -15.52 3.34
N GLY A 227 -1.15 -14.88 4.32
CA GLY A 227 -1.34 -13.48 4.66
C GLY A 227 -0.04 -12.74 5.00
N GLN A 228 -0.14 -11.48 5.46
CA GLN A 228 0.94 -10.60 5.91
C GLN A 228 2.11 -10.42 4.91
N GLY A 229 1.91 -9.53 3.91
CA GLY A 229 2.92 -9.32 2.86
C GLY A 229 4.28 -8.79 3.34
N ALA A 230 4.31 -7.83 4.29
CA ALA A 230 5.53 -7.17 4.76
C ALA A 230 6.45 -8.07 5.61
N HIS A 231 5.95 -9.16 6.14
CA HIS A 231 6.70 -10.05 7.04
C HIS A 231 7.59 -11.07 6.32
N TRP A 232 7.31 -11.33 5.04
CA TRP A 232 8.00 -12.36 4.28
C TRP A 232 9.33 -11.87 3.70
N THR A 233 10.44 -12.49 4.10
CA THR A 233 11.73 -12.33 3.42
C THR A 233 11.77 -13.10 2.10
N ALA A 234 12.78 -12.86 1.28
CA ALA A 234 12.96 -13.62 0.03
C ALA A 234 13.19 -15.12 0.33
N GLU A 235 14.04 -15.43 1.32
CA GLU A 235 14.32 -16.79 1.76
C GLU A 235 13.08 -17.47 2.34
N GLY A 236 12.32 -16.76 3.20
CA GLY A 236 11.09 -17.30 3.79
C GLY A 236 10.03 -17.64 2.75
N ARG A 237 9.89 -16.81 1.69
CA ARG A 237 9.01 -17.13 0.55
C ARG A 237 9.51 -18.33 -0.24
N ALA A 238 10.83 -18.45 -0.44
CA ALA A 238 11.42 -19.61 -1.12
C ALA A 238 11.20 -20.91 -0.33
N ASP A 239 11.39 -20.88 1.00
CA ASP A 239 11.11 -22.03 1.88
C ASP A 239 9.63 -22.40 1.86
N LEU A 240 8.74 -21.42 1.93
CA LEU A 240 7.29 -21.62 1.84
C LEU A 240 6.90 -22.28 0.50
N ALA A 241 7.37 -21.72 -0.61
CA ALA A 241 7.08 -22.24 -1.95
C ALA A 241 7.58 -23.69 -2.11
N ALA A 242 8.83 -23.96 -1.69
CA ALA A 242 9.42 -25.29 -1.75
C ALA A 242 8.62 -26.31 -0.91
N TRP A 243 8.20 -25.92 0.30
CA TRP A 243 7.38 -26.78 1.16
C TRP A 243 6.00 -27.06 0.54
N LEU A 244 5.32 -26.04 0.03
CA LEU A 244 4.01 -26.18 -0.61
C LEU A 244 4.08 -27.11 -1.83
N VAL A 245 5.08 -26.92 -2.69
CA VAL A 245 5.27 -27.74 -3.90
C VAL A 245 5.64 -29.20 -3.54
N ALA A 246 6.54 -29.40 -2.58
CA ALA A 246 6.96 -30.75 -2.18
C ALA A 246 5.82 -31.59 -1.59
N ASN A 247 4.84 -30.95 -0.96
CA ASN A 247 3.67 -31.60 -0.37
C ASN A 247 2.40 -31.48 -1.24
N ASP A 248 2.48 -30.93 -2.45
CA ASP A 248 1.34 -30.65 -3.35
C ASP A 248 0.18 -29.91 -2.64
N LEU A 249 0.51 -28.94 -1.79
CA LEU A 249 -0.45 -28.22 -0.96
C LEU A 249 -1.06 -27.03 -1.70
N PRO A 250 -2.40 -27.02 -1.96
CA PRO A 250 -3.04 -25.89 -2.60
C PRO A 250 -3.02 -24.67 -1.68
N ALA A 251 -2.52 -23.55 -2.18
CA ALA A 251 -2.38 -22.30 -1.44
C ALA A 251 -3.14 -21.15 -2.12
N ALA A 252 -4.08 -20.58 -1.37
CA ALA A 252 -4.74 -19.31 -1.69
C ALA A 252 -4.09 -18.18 -0.91
N VAL A 253 -4.13 -16.98 -1.48
CA VAL A 253 -3.65 -15.76 -0.79
C VAL A 253 -4.84 -14.95 -0.25
N GLY A 254 -4.59 -14.16 0.78
CA GLY A 254 -5.54 -13.17 1.26
C GLY A 254 -5.63 -11.95 0.35
N PHE A 255 -6.56 -11.06 0.66
CA PHE A 255 -6.84 -9.85 -0.10
C PHE A 255 -5.59 -9.01 -0.35
N ARG A 256 -5.27 -8.77 -1.63
CA ARG A 256 -4.09 -8.02 -2.09
C ARG A 256 -2.75 -8.59 -1.63
N ARG A 257 -2.63 -9.92 -1.60
CA ARG A 257 -1.43 -10.64 -1.17
C ARG A 257 -0.82 -11.51 -2.28
N GLN A 258 -1.18 -11.29 -3.55
CA GLN A 258 -0.73 -12.07 -4.72
C GLN A 258 0.80 -12.19 -4.83
N GLY A 259 1.55 -11.15 -4.42
CA GLY A 259 3.01 -11.13 -4.46
C GLY A 259 3.70 -11.95 -3.36
N ILE A 260 2.98 -12.70 -2.50
CA ILE A 260 3.59 -13.59 -1.50
C ILE A 260 4.12 -14.86 -2.14
N LEU A 261 3.36 -15.45 -3.04
CA LEU A 261 3.66 -16.71 -3.70
C LEU A 261 3.71 -16.52 -5.22
N ASP A 262 4.62 -17.19 -5.88
CA ASP A 262 4.65 -17.25 -7.34
C ASP A 262 3.34 -17.85 -7.88
N ASN A 263 2.59 -17.05 -8.66
CA ASN A 263 1.28 -17.41 -9.16
C ASN A 263 1.35 -18.43 -10.32
N THR A 264 2.54 -18.70 -10.85
CA THR A 264 2.75 -19.72 -11.88
C THR A 264 2.85 -21.12 -11.31
N LEU A 265 3.14 -21.27 -10.02
CA LEU A 265 3.26 -22.55 -9.35
C LEU A 265 1.96 -23.38 -9.44
N PRO A 266 2.07 -24.73 -9.61
CA PRO A 266 0.90 -25.60 -9.70
C PRO A 266 0.04 -25.59 -8.42
N VAL A 267 0.62 -25.25 -7.28
CA VAL A 267 -0.05 -25.17 -5.98
C VAL A 267 -0.73 -23.83 -5.71
N PHE A 268 -0.50 -22.79 -6.52
CA PHE A 268 -1.21 -21.52 -6.38
C PHE A 268 -2.63 -21.64 -6.94
N VAL A 269 -3.65 -21.44 -6.09
CA VAL A 269 -5.05 -21.66 -6.45
C VAL A 269 -5.90 -20.38 -6.47
N GLY A 270 -5.32 -19.22 -6.16
CA GLY A 270 -6.01 -17.93 -6.32
C GLY A 270 -6.07 -17.10 -5.04
N ASP A 271 -7.12 -16.31 -4.94
CA ASP A 271 -7.31 -15.26 -3.94
C ASP A 271 -8.67 -15.43 -3.24
N LEU A 272 -8.69 -15.39 -1.91
CA LEU A 272 -9.91 -15.43 -1.11
C LEU A 272 -10.47 -14.04 -0.78
N GLY A 273 -9.81 -12.96 -1.27
CA GLY A 273 -10.25 -11.60 -1.04
C GLY A 273 -11.43 -11.15 -1.88
N ASN A 274 -11.83 -9.89 -1.70
CA ASN A 274 -12.92 -9.29 -2.46
C ASN A 274 -12.64 -9.31 -3.98
N GLY A 275 -13.53 -9.89 -4.74
CA GLY A 275 -13.37 -10.07 -6.19
C GLY A 275 -12.69 -11.38 -6.61
N GLY A 276 -12.39 -12.27 -5.67
CA GLY A 276 -11.87 -13.61 -5.92
C GLY A 276 -12.82 -14.52 -6.69
N ASP A 277 -12.36 -15.72 -7.01
CA ASP A 277 -13.10 -16.73 -7.77
C ASP A 277 -14.23 -17.35 -6.94
N PRO A 278 -15.51 -17.27 -7.36
CA PRO A 278 -16.61 -17.94 -6.68
C PRO A 278 -16.46 -19.46 -6.58
N ALA A 279 -15.80 -20.11 -7.55
CA ALA A 279 -15.54 -21.54 -7.51
C ALA A 279 -14.54 -21.87 -6.39
N LEU A 280 -13.52 -21.03 -6.18
CA LEU A 280 -12.60 -21.20 -5.06
C LEU A 280 -13.32 -21.01 -3.71
N PHE A 281 -14.24 -20.03 -3.59
CA PHE A 281 -15.02 -19.84 -2.37
C PHE A 281 -15.89 -21.06 -2.05
N ALA A 282 -16.55 -21.63 -3.07
CA ALA A 282 -17.34 -22.86 -2.90
C ALA A 282 -16.45 -24.03 -2.43
N LYS A 283 -15.30 -24.22 -3.08
CA LYS A 283 -14.34 -25.27 -2.73
C LYS A 283 -13.69 -25.07 -1.36
N ALA A 284 -13.42 -23.84 -0.94
CA ALA A 284 -12.86 -23.58 0.38
C ALA A 284 -13.75 -24.09 1.53
N LYS A 285 -15.08 -24.15 1.33
CA LYS A 285 -16.02 -24.75 2.30
C LYS A 285 -15.94 -26.29 2.36
N GLU A 286 -15.44 -26.92 1.30
CA GLU A 286 -15.27 -28.39 1.25
C GLU A 286 -13.93 -28.85 1.87
N ALA A 287 -13.04 -27.91 2.22
CA ALA A 287 -11.75 -28.24 2.82
C ALA A 287 -11.95 -28.94 4.17
N ASP A 288 -11.12 -29.97 4.44
CA ASP A 288 -11.13 -30.73 5.69
C ASP A 288 -9.95 -30.38 6.63
N LEU A 289 -9.12 -29.42 6.22
CA LEU A 289 -8.08 -28.81 7.03
C LEU A 289 -7.77 -27.42 6.46
N ILE A 290 -7.92 -26.37 7.25
CA ILE A 290 -7.50 -25.00 6.91
C ILE A 290 -6.17 -24.69 7.62
N ILE A 291 -5.19 -24.21 6.84
CA ILE A 291 -3.87 -23.83 7.35
C ILE A 291 -3.66 -22.34 7.07
N ALA A 292 -3.96 -21.49 8.04
CA ALA A 292 -3.81 -20.04 7.93
C ALA A 292 -2.41 -19.62 8.39
N ILE A 293 -1.57 -19.13 7.45
CA ILE A 293 -0.20 -18.71 7.74
C ILE A 293 -0.11 -17.19 7.54
N GLY A 294 0.04 -16.44 8.64
CA GLY A 294 0.08 -14.99 8.65
C GLY A 294 -1.25 -14.33 8.25
N SER A 295 -2.29 -15.07 7.98
CA SER A 295 -3.62 -14.55 7.68
C SER A 295 -4.39 -14.33 8.98
N ARG A 296 -4.90 -13.10 9.18
CA ARG A 296 -5.81 -12.80 10.30
C ARG A 296 -7.21 -13.41 10.13
N MET A 297 -7.47 -14.05 8.99
CA MET A 297 -8.80 -14.57 8.63
C MET A 297 -9.91 -13.51 8.82
N GLY A 298 -9.58 -12.25 8.45
CA GLY A 298 -10.48 -11.11 8.61
C GLY A 298 -11.60 -11.05 7.57
N GLU A 299 -12.45 -10.06 7.71
CA GLU A 299 -13.68 -9.87 6.93
C GLU A 299 -13.48 -10.03 5.40
N PRO A 300 -12.49 -9.40 4.72
CA PRO A 300 -12.34 -9.53 3.26
C PRO A 300 -11.97 -10.96 2.81
N VAL A 301 -11.20 -11.70 3.63
CA VAL A 301 -10.71 -13.06 3.30
C VAL A 301 -11.79 -14.10 3.55
N THR A 302 -12.69 -13.83 4.46
CA THR A 302 -13.76 -14.76 4.88
C THR A 302 -15.12 -14.36 4.31
N GLN A 303 -15.18 -13.46 3.33
CA GLN A 303 -16.41 -12.99 2.69
C GLN A 303 -17.46 -12.52 3.71
N GLY A 304 -17.06 -11.57 4.58
CA GLY A 304 -17.93 -11.09 5.65
C GLY A 304 -18.23 -12.16 6.71
N TYR A 305 -17.25 -13.01 7.03
CA TYR A 305 -17.37 -14.14 7.97
C TYR A 305 -18.40 -15.20 7.55
N SER A 306 -18.79 -15.21 6.26
CA SER A 306 -19.76 -16.18 5.72
C SER A 306 -19.09 -17.39 5.05
N LEU A 307 -17.82 -17.26 4.64
CA LEU A 307 -17.03 -18.35 4.08
C LEU A 307 -16.62 -19.34 5.17
N PHE A 308 -16.16 -18.78 6.29
CA PHE A 308 -15.82 -19.49 7.51
C PHE A 308 -16.53 -18.80 8.67
N ALA A 309 -17.48 -19.49 9.29
CA ALA A 309 -18.26 -18.92 10.39
C ALA A 309 -17.47 -18.92 11.70
N PRO A 310 -17.37 -17.78 12.42
CA PRO A 310 -16.81 -17.78 13.77
C PRO A 310 -17.80 -18.41 14.78
N PRO A 311 -17.35 -18.87 15.96
CA PRO A 311 -15.95 -18.85 16.42
C PRO A 311 -15.12 -20.06 15.95
N ARG A 312 -15.73 -21.08 15.37
CA ARG A 312 -15.05 -22.29 14.91
C ARG A 312 -15.46 -22.61 13.47
N LEU A 313 -14.46 -23.01 12.68
CA LEU A 313 -14.70 -23.56 11.35
C LEU A 313 -15.27 -24.98 11.45
N ASP A 314 -15.96 -25.43 10.42
CA ASP A 314 -16.38 -26.85 10.30
C ASP A 314 -15.15 -27.77 10.13
N ALA A 315 -14.11 -27.28 9.46
CA ALA A 315 -12.82 -27.95 9.33
C ALA A 315 -11.84 -27.55 10.44
N PRO A 316 -10.96 -28.44 10.92
CA PRO A 316 -9.87 -28.09 11.80
C PRO A 316 -9.01 -26.93 11.25
N LEU A 317 -8.60 -26.04 12.13
CA LEU A 317 -7.79 -24.85 11.81
C LEU A 317 -6.41 -24.95 12.46
N VAL A 318 -5.36 -24.93 11.63
CA VAL A 318 -4.00 -24.58 12.05
C VAL A 318 -3.79 -23.11 11.80
N HIS A 319 -3.53 -22.32 12.83
CA HIS A 319 -3.39 -20.86 12.72
C HIS A 319 -2.01 -20.41 13.17
N VAL A 320 -1.21 -19.90 12.22
CA VAL A 320 0.18 -19.49 12.46
C VAL A 320 0.27 -17.97 12.40
N MET A 321 0.67 -17.35 13.51
CA MET A 321 0.82 -15.89 13.62
C MET A 321 2.08 -15.52 14.42
N PRO A 322 2.76 -14.41 14.10
CA PRO A 322 3.91 -13.94 14.88
C PRO A 322 3.49 -13.32 16.22
N ASP A 323 2.23 -12.96 16.38
CA ASP A 323 1.67 -12.31 17.57
C ASP A 323 0.61 -13.22 18.21
N GLY A 324 0.82 -13.59 19.46
CA GLY A 324 -0.13 -14.40 20.24
C GLY A 324 -1.48 -13.70 20.45
N GLY A 325 -1.53 -12.38 20.43
CA GLY A 325 -2.78 -11.60 20.56
C GLY A 325 -3.70 -11.67 19.33
N GLU A 326 -3.20 -12.16 18.21
CA GLU A 326 -4.03 -12.41 17.01
C GLU A 326 -4.61 -13.83 17.00
N LEU A 327 -3.99 -14.77 17.74
CA LEU A 327 -4.50 -16.14 17.86
C LEU A 327 -5.73 -16.17 18.78
N GLY A 328 -6.82 -16.77 18.31
CA GLY A 328 -8.08 -16.82 19.07
C GLY A 328 -8.89 -15.53 19.07
N ARG A 329 -8.45 -14.48 18.38
CA ARG A 329 -9.16 -13.19 18.36
C ARG A 329 -10.55 -13.27 17.72
N VAL A 330 -10.71 -14.07 16.67
CA VAL A 330 -11.98 -14.32 15.97
C VAL A 330 -12.26 -15.82 15.94
N TYR A 331 -11.27 -16.60 15.49
CA TYR A 331 -11.41 -18.04 15.31
C TYR A 331 -10.62 -18.81 16.36
N GLN A 332 -11.28 -19.81 16.95
CA GLN A 332 -10.67 -20.77 17.86
C GLN A 332 -9.96 -21.85 17.03
N ALA A 333 -8.62 -21.72 16.92
CA ALA A 333 -7.82 -22.69 16.20
C ALA A 333 -7.69 -24.01 16.96
N ASP A 334 -7.73 -25.14 16.24
CA ASP A 334 -7.46 -26.47 16.82
C ASP A 334 -5.94 -26.60 17.13
N LEU A 335 -5.10 -25.94 16.34
CA LEU A 335 -3.66 -25.82 16.58
C LEU A 335 -3.21 -24.37 16.37
N PRO A 336 -3.17 -23.55 17.44
CA PRO A 336 -2.54 -22.24 17.38
C PRO A 336 -1.02 -22.37 17.43
N VAL A 337 -0.30 -21.68 16.51
CA VAL A 337 1.16 -21.68 16.45
C VAL A 337 1.67 -20.24 16.45
N GLN A 338 2.27 -19.82 17.55
CA GLN A 338 2.96 -18.53 17.59
C GLN A 338 4.38 -18.70 17.06
N ALA A 339 4.67 -18.12 15.87
CA ALA A 339 6.00 -18.18 15.26
C ALA A 339 6.21 -17.04 14.28
N ASP A 340 7.48 -16.64 14.10
CA ASP A 340 7.90 -15.88 12.94
C ASP A 340 7.56 -16.67 11.66
N LEU A 341 6.96 -16.02 10.67
CA LEU A 341 6.44 -16.71 9.48
C LEU A 341 7.57 -17.37 8.65
N ASN A 342 8.74 -16.72 8.57
CA ASN A 342 9.88 -17.25 7.84
C ASN A 342 10.48 -18.44 8.60
N ALA A 343 10.56 -18.36 9.94
CA ALA A 343 11.00 -19.46 10.78
C ALA A 343 10.04 -20.66 10.69
N PHE A 344 8.72 -20.40 10.66
CA PHE A 344 7.72 -21.46 10.45
C PHE A 344 7.89 -22.12 9.07
N ALA A 345 8.06 -21.34 7.99
CA ALA A 345 8.26 -21.90 6.64
C ALA A 345 9.51 -22.78 6.57
N ALA A 346 10.63 -22.33 7.14
CA ALA A 346 11.87 -23.12 7.21
C ALA A 346 11.67 -24.41 8.01
N ALA A 347 11.02 -24.35 9.18
CA ALA A 347 10.72 -25.53 10.00
C ALA A 347 9.76 -26.49 9.29
N ALA A 348 8.72 -25.98 8.63
CA ALA A 348 7.77 -26.79 7.86
C ALA A 348 8.47 -27.52 6.71
N ARG A 349 9.33 -26.82 5.96
CA ARG A 349 10.16 -27.43 4.90
C ARG A 349 11.05 -28.54 5.43
N ALA A 350 11.64 -28.35 6.61
CA ALA A 350 12.56 -29.32 7.20
C ALA A 350 11.88 -30.55 7.83
N THR A 351 10.69 -30.38 8.42
CA THR A 351 10.10 -31.38 9.33
C THR A 351 8.71 -31.86 8.92
N VAL A 352 7.96 -31.09 8.13
CA VAL A 352 6.58 -31.43 7.75
C VAL A 352 6.57 -31.91 6.31
N SER A 353 6.84 -33.19 6.12
CA SER A 353 6.69 -33.91 4.84
C SER A 353 5.72 -35.07 5.02
N VAL A 354 4.72 -35.16 4.15
CA VAL A 354 3.71 -36.23 4.14
C VAL A 354 3.44 -36.67 2.70
N GLU A 355 3.01 -37.94 2.51
CA GLU A 355 2.56 -38.37 1.20
C GLU A 355 1.20 -37.73 0.87
N PRO A 356 1.09 -36.91 -0.19
CA PRO A 356 -0.13 -36.17 -0.50
C PRO A 356 -1.23 -37.09 -1.02
N ARG A 357 -2.34 -37.12 -0.29
CA ARG A 357 -3.55 -37.87 -0.64
C ARG A 357 -4.59 -37.00 -1.38
N TRP A 358 -4.22 -35.74 -1.68
CA TRP A 358 -5.07 -34.69 -2.22
C TRP A 358 -4.62 -34.14 -3.59
N ARG A 359 -3.81 -34.87 -4.34
CA ARG A 359 -3.32 -34.44 -5.66
C ARG A 359 -4.46 -34.07 -6.62
N GLY A 360 -5.56 -34.84 -6.62
CA GLY A 360 -6.76 -34.53 -7.39
C GLY A 360 -7.43 -33.22 -6.95
N TRP A 361 -7.46 -32.96 -5.65
CA TRP A 361 -7.97 -31.73 -5.07
C TRP A 361 -7.15 -30.50 -5.49
N THR A 362 -5.83 -30.55 -5.38
CA THR A 362 -4.93 -29.48 -5.82
C THR A 362 -5.10 -29.20 -7.32
N SER A 363 -5.13 -30.28 -8.13
CA SER A 363 -5.31 -30.16 -9.59
C SER A 363 -6.67 -29.52 -9.96
N GLU A 364 -7.75 -29.88 -9.26
CA GLU A 364 -9.07 -29.28 -9.47
C GLU A 364 -9.08 -27.78 -9.14
N LEU A 365 -8.53 -27.40 -7.97
CA LEU A 365 -8.45 -25.99 -7.56
C LEU A 365 -7.58 -25.18 -8.53
N ARG A 366 -6.46 -25.76 -8.98
CA ARG A 366 -5.59 -25.12 -9.98
C ARG A 366 -6.31 -24.94 -11.32
N ALA A 367 -7.02 -25.96 -11.79
CA ALA A 367 -7.79 -25.87 -13.03
C ALA A 367 -8.87 -24.76 -12.95
N ASN A 368 -9.58 -24.64 -11.83
CA ASN A 368 -10.52 -23.54 -11.58
C ASN A 368 -9.82 -22.17 -11.67
N ARG A 369 -8.66 -22.01 -11.02
CA ARG A 369 -7.85 -20.78 -11.11
C ARG A 369 -7.45 -20.47 -12.56
N MET A 370 -6.98 -21.46 -13.31
CA MET A 370 -6.55 -21.27 -14.70
C MET A 370 -7.73 -20.87 -15.60
N LYS A 371 -8.90 -21.50 -15.39
CA LYS A 371 -10.13 -21.11 -16.08
C LYS A 371 -10.52 -19.67 -15.72
N TRP A 372 -10.59 -19.34 -14.42
CA TRP A 372 -10.99 -18.02 -13.94
C TRP A 372 -10.11 -16.89 -14.49
N SER A 373 -8.78 -17.05 -14.44
CA SER A 373 -7.84 -16.04 -14.96
C SER A 373 -7.66 -16.08 -16.48
N GLY A 374 -8.00 -17.22 -17.11
CA GLY A 374 -7.89 -17.44 -18.56
C GLY A 374 -9.03 -16.83 -19.36
N GLU A 375 -10.25 -16.88 -18.83
CA GLU A 375 -11.43 -16.38 -19.49
C GLU A 375 -11.46 -14.85 -19.51
N VAL A 376 -11.42 -14.26 -20.71
CA VAL A 376 -11.59 -12.81 -20.91
C VAL A 376 -13.07 -12.57 -21.21
N PRO A 377 -13.84 -11.94 -20.30
CA PRO A 377 -15.23 -11.64 -20.56
C PRO A 377 -15.38 -10.68 -21.73
N ALA A 378 -16.40 -10.92 -22.58
CA ALA A 378 -16.80 -9.96 -23.59
C ALA A 378 -17.64 -8.86 -22.94
N TYR A 379 -17.25 -7.60 -23.16
CA TYR A 379 -18.00 -6.42 -22.74
C TYR A 379 -18.31 -5.54 -23.94
N GLU A 380 -19.40 -4.78 -23.85
CA GLU A 380 -19.65 -3.72 -24.81
C GLU A 380 -18.61 -2.60 -24.66
N GLY A 381 -18.19 -2.01 -25.78
CA GLY A 381 -17.19 -0.96 -25.83
C GLY A 381 -15.90 -1.43 -26.49
N ARG A 382 -15.05 -0.45 -26.86
CA ARG A 382 -13.82 -0.71 -27.60
C ARG A 382 -12.67 -1.20 -26.71
N LEU A 383 -12.61 -0.70 -25.46
CA LEU A 383 -11.59 -1.09 -24.50
C LEU A 383 -12.10 -2.24 -23.61
N ASN A 384 -11.52 -3.42 -23.75
CA ASN A 384 -11.69 -4.54 -22.84
C ASN A 384 -10.58 -4.55 -21.77
N VAL A 385 -10.90 -4.11 -20.57
CA VAL A 385 -9.93 -3.99 -19.46
C VAL A 385 -9.35 -5.35 -19.07
N ALA A 386 -10.11 -6.44 -19.17
CA ALA A 386 -9.61 -7.79 -18.86
C ALA A 386 -8.51 -8.20 -19.86
N ALA A 387 -8.72 -7.95 -21.15
CA ALA A 387 -7.72 -8.20 -22.18
C ALA A 387 -6.46 -7.32 -21.96
N ALA A 388 -6.65 -6.03 -21.66
CA ALA A 388 -5.56 -5.11 -21.35
C ALA A 388 -4.73 -5.58 -20.13
N MET A 389 -5.35 -6.07 -19.06
CA MET A 389 -4.61 -6.57 -17.89
C MET A 389 -3.89 -7.90 -18.15
N LYS A 390 -4.42 -8.77 -19.01
CA LYS A 390 -3.67 -9.95 -19.46
C LYS A 390 -2.45 -9.57 -20.27
N GLU A 391 -2.58 -8.58 -21.13
CA GLU A 391 -1.48 -8.05 -21.90
C GLU A 391 -0.44 -7.39 -21.01
N LEU A 392 -0.87 -6.59 -20.02
CA LEU A 392 0.01 -6.04 -18.99
C LEU A 392 0.79 -7.14 -18.26
N SER A 393 0.10 -8.23 -17.87
CA SER A 393 0.75 -9.38 -17.20
C SER A 393 1.89 -9.98 -18.03
N ALA A 394 1.74 -10.01 -19.35
CA ALA A 394 2.78 -10.51 -20.25
C ALA A 394 3.92 -9.51 -20.51
N MET A 395 3.69 -8.21 -20.24
CA MET A 395 4.68 -7.15 -20.41
C MET A 395 5.50 -6.84 -19.16
N LEU A 396 5.01 -7.25 -17.97
CA LEU A 396 5.67 -6.94 -16.71
C LEU A 396 7.04 -7.63 -16.61
N PRO A 397 8.14 -6.89 -16.35
CA PRO A 397 9.43 -7.48 -16.01
C PRO A 397 9.33 -8.38 -14.78
N GLU A 398 10.27 -9.34 -14.67
CA GLU A 398 10.31 -10.35 -13.60
C GLU A 398 10.40 -9.73 -12.19
N ASP A 399 10.84 -8.50 -12.08
CA ASP A 399 11.01 -7.78 -10.82
C ASP A 399 10.04 -6.60 -10.66
N ALA A 400 9.03 -6.44 -11.52
CA ALA A 400 8.11 -5.30 -11.49
C ALA A 400 7.41 -5.14 -10.13
N ILE A 401 7.12 -3.89 -9.78
CA ILE A 401 6.30 -3.54 -8.61
C ILE A 401 5.00 -2.91 -9.10
N VAL A 402 3.88 -3.49 -8.71
CA VAL A 402 2.55 -2.95 -8.97
C VAL A 402 1.98 -2.41 -7.66
N THR A 403 1.51 -1.17 -7.68
CA THR A 403 0.76 -0.60 -6.56
C THR A 403 -0.71 -0.46 -6.94
N THR A 404 -1.62 -0.58 -5.99
CA THR A 404 -3.06 -0.46 -6.25
C THR A 404 -3.79 0.27 -5.14
N ASP A 405 -4.96 0.79 -5.48
CA ASP A 405 -5.87 1.53 -4.60
C ASP A 405 -7.13 0.73 -4.26
N ALA A 406 -7.96 1.30 -3.39
CA ALA A 406 -9.34 0.84 -3.21
C ALA A 406 -10.18 1.16 -4.45
N GLY A 407 -10.95 0.19 -4.88
CA GLY A 407 -11.89 0.31 -6.00
C GLY A 407 -12.06 -0.99 -6.76
N ASN A 408 -13.19 -1.14 -7.43
CA ASN A 408 -13.48 -2.34 -8.22
C ASN A 408 -12.44 -2.58 -9.33
N PHE A 409 -11.81 -1.51 -9.84
CA PHE A 409 -10.77 -1.62 -10.86
C PHE A 409 -9.61 -2.53 -10.43
N SER A 410 -9.27 -2.57 -9.14
CA SER A 410 -8.19 -3.42 -8.64
C SER A 410 -8.43 -4.92 -8.87
N ALA A 411 -9.70 -5.33 -8.96
CA ALA A 411 -10.06 -6.73 -9.21
C ALA A 411 -9.62 -7.24 -10.59
N TRP A 412 -9.49 -6.36 -11.61
CA TRP A 412 -8.92 -6.76 -12.90
C TRP A 412 -7.44 -7.13 -12.79
N GLY A 413 -6.65 -6.33 -12.04
CA GLY A 413 -5.26 -6.66 -11.77
C GLY A 413 -5.10 -7.94 -10.96
N VAL A 414 -5.94 -8.14 -9.92
CA VAL A 414 -5.93 -9.36 -9.09
C VAL A 414 -6.29 -10.61 -9.90
N ARG A 415 -7.27 -10.51 -10.81
CA ARG A 415 -7.74 -11.65 -11.61
C ARG A 415 -6.81 -12.01 -12.76
N PHE A 416 -6.29 -11.02 -13.47
CA PHE A 416 -5.64 -11.22 -14.78
C PHE A 416 -4.12 -11.04 -14.79
N ILE A 417 -3.53 -10.45 -13.75
CA ILE A 417 -2.07 -10.39 -13.61
C ILE A 417 -1.60 -11.61 -12.82
N ASN A 418 -0.63 -12.34 -13.37
CA ASN A 418 0.07 -13.39 -12.66
C ASN A 418 1.42 -12.86 -12.16
N TYR A 419 1.58 -12.84 -10.84
CA TYR A 419 2.80 -12.35 -10.20
C TYR A 419 3.80 -13.47 -10.04
N GLY A 420 5.00 -13.31 -10.63
CA GLY A 420 6.14 -14.20 -10.46
C GLY A 420 6.90 -13.95 -9.13
N PRO A 421 7.96 -14.72 -8.87
CA PRO A 421 8.65 -14.72 -7.55
C PRO A 421 9.33 -13.38 -7.22
N GLY A 422 9.80 -12.62 -8.22
CA GLY A 422 10.44 -11.31 -8.07
C GLY A 422 9.46 -10.14 -8.03
N GLN A 423 8.27 -10.31 -8.58
CA GLN A 423 7.26 -9.27 -8.70
C GLN A 423 6.55 -9.03 -7.36
N LYS A 424 6.05 -7.81 -7.17
CA LYS A 424 5.32 -7.43 -5.95
C LYS A 424 4.03 -6.71 -6.30
N LEU A 425 2.96 -7.03 -5.55
CA LEU A 425 1.75 -6.24 -5.49
C LEU A 425 1.64 -5.65 -4.09
N ILE A 426 1.49 -4.33 -3.97
CA ILE A 426 1.16 -3.65 -2.72
C ILE A 426 -0.08 -2.78 -2.87
N GLY A 427 -0.90 -2.74 -1.85
CA GLY A 427 -2.11 -1.92 -1.78
C GLY A 427 -2.72 -1.97 -0.38
N PRO A 428 -3.61 -1.03 -0.02
CA PRO A 428 -4.19 -0.96 1.31
C PRO A 428 -5.32 -1.99 1.46
N SER A 429 -5.25 -2.87 2.44
CA SER A 429 -6.32 -3.86 2.70
C SER A 429 -7.54 -3.25 3.39
N CYS A 430 -7.39 -2.09 4.02
CA CYS A 430 -8.49 -1.36 4.66
C CYS A 430 -9.42 -0.60 3.69
N GLY A 431 -9.16 -0.66 2.38
CA GLY A 431 -10.01 0.02 1.41
C GLY A 431 -9.77 1.53 1.29
N ALA A 432 -8.59 2.03 1.66
CA ALA A 432 -8.23 3.43 1.47
C ALA A 432 -8.04 3.76 -0.01
N MET A 433 -8.53 4.91 -0.44
CA MET A 433 -8.29 5.52 -1.75
C MET A 433 -7.11 6.50 -1.67
N GLY A 434 -6.46 6.78 -2.81
CA GLY A 434 -5.34 7.74 -2.88
C GLY A 434 -3.99 7.17 -2.42
N TYR A 435 -3.86 5.87 -2.23
CA TYR A 435 -2.64 5.21 -1.79
C TYR A 435 -1.66 4.90 -2.94
N SER A 436 -2.17 4.50 -4.10
CA SER A 436 -1.36 3.88 -5.16
C SER A 436 -0.28 4.79 -5.72
N VAL A 437 -0.59 6.07 -5.99
CA VAL A 437 0.37 7.03 -6.58
C VAL A 437 1.52 7.31 -5.60
N PRO A 438 1.30 7.70 -4.34
CA PRO A 438 2.36 7.83 -3.35
C PRO A 438 3.19 6.56 -3.18
N ALA A 439 2.54 5.41 -3.07
CA ALA A 439 3.23 4.12 -2.91
C ALA A 439 4.12 3.78 -4.11
N GLY A 440 3.68 4.09 -5.34
CA GLY A 440 4.47 3.91 -6.55
C GLY A 440 5.68 4.84 -6.60
N ILE A 441 5.52 6.09 -6.18
CA ILE A 441 6.65 7.04 -6.06
C ILE A 441 7.66 6.52 -5.03
N ALA A 442 7.21 6.10 -3.85
CA ALA A 442 8.07 5.50 -2.85
C ALA A 442 8.80 4.24 -3.38
N ALA A 443 8.09 3.37 -4.09
CA ALA A 443 8.68 2.20 -4.71
C ALA A 443 9.80 2.57 -5.70
N LYS A 444 9.58 3.60 -6.52
CA LYS A 444 10.57 4.07 -7.50
C LYS A 444 11.74 4.81 -6.86
N VAL A 445 11.52 5.47 -5.72
CA VAL A 445 12.60 6.07 -4.89
C VAL A 445 13.50 4.98 -4.31
N LEU A 446 12.90 3.89 -3.81
CA LEU A 446 13.60 2.79 -3.16
C LEU A 446 14.28 1.83 -4.15
N PHE A 447 13.70 1.65 -5.31
CA PHE A 447 14.13 0.71 -6.34
C PHE A 447 14.16 1.41 -7.71
N PRO A 448 15.11 2.32 -7.95
CA PRO A 448 15.12 3.18 -9.14
C PRO A 448 15.21 2.40 -10.46
N GLU A 449 15.81 1.21 -10.46
CA GLU A 449 15.97 0.38 -11.67
C GLU A 449 14.72 -0.45 -12.01
N ARG A 450 13.84 -0.68 -11.01
CA ARG A 450 12.67 -1.54 -11.22
C ARG A 450 11.56 -0.80 -11.93
N THR A 451 10.81 -1.52 -12.76
CA THR A 451 9.55 -1.00 -13.33
C THR A 451 8.49 -0.90 -12.24
N VAL A 452 7.91 0.27 -12.08
CA VAL A 452 6.84 0.54 -11.11
C VAL A 452 5.59 1.02 -11.84
N ILE A 453 4.46 0.32 -11.61
CA ILE A 453 3.16 0.67 -12.18
C ILE A 453 2.16 0.93 -11.05
N SER A 454 1.62 2.15 -11.02
CA SER A 454 0.60 2.58 -10.05
C SER A 454 -0.79 2.47 -10.67
N MET A 455 -1.55 1.44 -10.32
CA MET A 455 -2.94 1.26 -10.75
C MET A 455 -3.87 2.03 -9.81
N VAL A 456 -4.63 2.99 -10.34
CA VAL A 456 -5.51 3.87 -9.55
C VAL A 456 -6.81 4.16 -10.29
N GLY A 457 -7.94 4.23 -9.57
CA GLY A 457 -9.19 4.74 -10.14
C GLY A 457 -9.18 6.27 -10.27
N ASP A 458 -9.98 6.79 -11.17
CA ASP A 458 -10.11 8.24 -11.43
C ASP A 458 -10.40 9.05 -10.14
N GLY A 459 -11.31 8.60 -9.30
CA GLY A 459 -11.59 9.24 -8.02
C GLY A 459 -10.44 9.14 -7.01
N GLY A 460 -9.74 8.01 -6.97
CA GLY A 460 -8.55 7.81 -6.11
C GLY A 460 -7.35 8.63 -6.56
N PHE A 461 -7.15 8.77 -7.88
CA PHE A 461 -6.09 9.60 -8.42
C PHE A 461 -6.21 11.07 -7.98
N LEU A 462 -7.42 11.63 -8.01
CA LEU A 462 -7.63 13.04 -7.63
C LEU A 462 -7.46 13.32 -6.12
N MET A 463 -7.30 12.29 -5.29
CA MET A 463 -6.98 12.48 -3.87
C MET A 463 -5.49 12.78 -3.65
N ASN A 464 -4.57 12.14 -4.40
CA ASN A 464 -3.11 12.28 -4.22
C ASN A 464 -2.35 12.38 -5.56
N GLY A 465 -3.01 12.67 -6.67
CA GLY A 465 -2.38 12.80 -7.99
C GLY A 465 -1.37 13.94 -8.07
N GLN A 466 -1.50 14.98 -7.22
CA GLN A 466 -0.53 16.07 -7.11
C GLN A 466 0.87 15.61 -6.68
N GLU A 467 1.00 14.39 -6.12
CA GLU A 467 2.30 13.80 -5.78
C GLU A 467 3.16 13.49 -7.02
N ILE A 468 2.61 13.57 -8.21
CA ILE A 468 3.40 13.60 -9.46
C ILE A 468 4.49 14.69 -9.38
N ALA A 469 4.21 15.84 -8.72
CA ALA A 469 5.22 16.87 -8.45
C ALA A 469 6.38 16.33 -7.59
N THR A 470 6.11 15.43 -6.65
CA THR A 470 7.14 14.77 -5.83
C THR A 470 8.00 13.84 -6.68
N ALA A 471 7.40 13.10 -7.62
CA ALA A 471 8.15 12.27 -8.56
C ALA A 471 9.13 13.11 -9.40
N PHE A 472 8.68 14.23 -9.95
CA PHE A 472 9.54 15.16 -10.69
C PHE A 472 10.64 15.76 -9.81
N HIS A 473 10.28 16.22 -8.61
CA HIS A 473 11.24 16.85 -7.70
C HIS A 473 12.38 15.89 -7.32
N HIS A 474 12.10 14.62 -7.17
CA HIS A 474 13.08 13.62 -6.77
C HIS A 474 13.66 12.80 -7.93
N GLY A 475 13.32 13.14 -9.18
CA GLY A 475 13.88 12.53 -10.39
C GLY A 475 13.52 11.05 -10.55
N VAL A 476 12.30 10.64 -10.17
CA VAL A 476 11.83 9.27 -10.31
C VAL A 476 10.66 9.17 -11.28
N ASN A 477 10.55 8.07 -12.03
CA ASN A 477 9.66 7.91 -13.17
C ASN A 477 8.70 6.70 -13.04
N PRO A 478 7.74 6.71 -12.10
CA PRO A 478 6.69 5.70 -12.08
C PRO A 478 5.75 5.85 -13.28
N LEU A 479 5.17 4.73 -13.73
CA LEU A 479 4.02 4.74 -14.65
C LEU A 479 2.73 4.71 -13.83
N VAL A 480 1.87 5.71 -14.00
CA VAL A 480 0.54 5.76 -13.40
C VAL A 480 -0.49 5.30 -14.43
N MET A 481 -1.33 4.33 -14.07
CA MET A 481 -2.42 3.82 -14.90
C MET A 481 -3.75 4.19 -14.26
N VAL A 482 -4.48 5.14 -14.87
CA VAL A 482 -5.75 5.66 -14.35
C VAL A 482 -6.92 4.94 -15.00
N PHE A 483 -7.70 4.22 -14.22
CA PHE A 483 -8.94 3.56 -14.62
C PHE A 483 -10.09 4.56 -14.53
N ASN A 484 -10.41 5.21 -15.64
CA ASN A 484 -11.42 6.27 -15.70
C ASN A 484 -12.78 5.73 -16.17
N ASN A 485 -13.70 5.57 -15.24
CA ASN A 485 -15.10 5.24 -15.49
C ASN A 485 -16.08 6.37 -15.11
N GLN A 486 -15.56 7.54 -14.73
CA GLN A 486 -16.30 8.76 -14.32
C GLN A 486 -17.22 8.54 -13.11
N MET A 487 -16.83 7.65 -12.19
CA MET A 487 -17.63 7.40 -10.99
C MET A 487 -16.86 6.75 -9.85
N TYR A 488 -17.35 6.87 -8.64
CA TYR A 488 -16.99 6.01 -7.51
C TYR A 488 -17.58 4.62 -7.72
N GLY A 489 -16.90 3.79 -8.56
CA GLY A 489 -17.45 2.57 -9.12
C GLY A 489 -17.89 1.52 -8.08
N THR A 490 -17.14 1.36 -6.99
CA THR A 490 -17.51 0.43 -5.91
C THR A 490 -18.82 0.85 -5.23
N ILE A 491 -18.96 2.12 -4.89
CA ILE A 491 -20.18 2.62 -4.25
C ILE A 491 -21.36 2.56 -5.21
N ARG A 492 -21.12 2.88 -6.51
CA ARG A 492 -22.12 2.72 -7.55
C ARG A 492 -22.61 1.27 -7.67
N MET A 493 -21.71 0.30 -7.61
CA MET A 493 -22.07 -1.12 -7.62
C MET A 493 -22.99 -1.47 -6.43
N HIS A 494 -22.65 -0.99 -5.22
CA HIS A 494 -23.50 -1.22 -4.05
C HIS A 494 -24.88 -0.57 -4.20
N GLN A 495 -24.96 0.67 -4.74
CA GLN A 495 -26.24 1.30 -5.03
C GLN A 495 -27.07 0.50 -6.01
N GLU A 496 -26.46 -0.03 -7.09
CA GLU A 496 -27.20 -0.82 -8.08
C GLU A 496 -27.62 -2.21 -7.56
N ARG A 497 -26.87 -2.77 -6.59
CA ARG A 497 -27.25 -4.02 -5.92
C ARG A 497 -28.40 -3.85 -4.93
N ASP A 498 -28.31 -2.82 -4.06
CA ASP A 498 -29.19 -2.68 -2.90
C ASP A 498 -30.36 -1.71 -3.17
N TYR A 499 -30.15 -0.73 -4.07
CA TYR A 499 -31.11 0.31 -4.46
C TYR A 499 -31.09 0.51 -5.99
N PRO A 500 -31.48 -0.48 -6.80
CA PRO A 500 -31.30 -0.44 -8.25
C PRO A 500 -31.88 0.80 -8.91
N GLY A 501 -31.08 1.46 -9.76
CA GLY A 501 -31.50 2.66 -10.49
C GLY A 501 -31.56 3.96 -9.67
N ARG A 502 -31.32 3.91 -8.35
CA ARG A 502 -31.35 5.08 -7.46
C ARG A 502 -29.96 5.63 -7.22
N VAL A 503 -29.38 6.26 -8.24
CA VAL A 503 -28.01 6.79 -8.23
C VAL A 503 -27.94 8.15 -7.52
N SER A 504 -27.02 8.26 -6.54
CA SER A 504 -26.78 9.51 -5.82
C SER A 504 -25.31 9.61 -5.40
N GLY A 505 -24.65 10.76 -5.60
CA GLY A 505 -23.32 11.06 -5.08
C GLY A 505 -22.16 10.25 -5.65
N THR A 506 -22.35 9.51 -6.75
CA THR A 506 -21.29 8.63 -7.29
C THR A 506 -20.77 9.03 -8.67
N ALA A 507 -21.39 9.98 -9.35
CA ALA A 507 -20.90 10.48 -10.63
C ALA A 507 -19.74 11.48 -10.43
N LEU A 508 -18.72 11.40 -11.28
CA LEU A 508 -17.56 12.28 -11.27
C LEU A 508 -17.45 13.04 -12.59
N THR A 509 -16.90 14.25 -12.52
CA THR A 509 -16.42 15.01 -13.67
C THR A 509 -14.90 15.10 -13.55
N ASN A 510 -14.19 14.51 -14.47
CA ASN A 510 -12.74 14.38 -14.42
C ASN A 510 -12.05 15.38 -15.37
N PRO A 511 -10.80 15.79 -15.06
CA PRO A 511 -9.95 16.47 -16.02
C PRO A 511 -9.49 15.50 -17.12
N ASP A 512 -8.83 16.02 -18.13
CA ASP A 512 -8.02 15.24 -19.06
C ASP A 512 -6.73 14.81 -18.31
N PHE A 513 -6.64 13.54 -17.92
CA PHE A 513 -5.53 13.05 -17.11
C PHE A 513 -4.20 13.03 -17.88
N ALA A 514 -4.21 12.84 -19.19
CA ALA A 514 -3.01 12.95 -20.00
C ALA A 514 -2.45 14.37 -19.96
N LYS A 515 -3.30 15.39 -20.13
CA LYS A 515 -2.88 16.80 -19.99
C LYS A 515 -2.50 17.16 -18.57
N PHE A 516 -3.07 16.51 -17.56
CA PHE A 516 -2.70 16.74 -16.17
C PHE A 516 -1.22 16.41 -15.94
N ILE A 517 -0.74 15.25 -16.38
CA ILE A 517 0.68 14.90 -16.22
C ILE A 517 1.59 15.72 -17.15
N GLU A 518 1.13 16.07 -18.36
CA GLU A 518 1.85 16.93 -19.29
C GLU A 518 2.10 18.34 -18.72
N ALA A 519 1.18 18.86 -17.90
CA ALA A 519 1.35 20.14 -17.20
C ALA A 519 2.54 20.14 -16.23
N TYR A 520 2.96 18.96 -15.74
CA TYR A 520 4.19 18.79 -14.95
C TYR A 520 5.43 18.47 -15.82
N GLY A 521 5.28 18.36 -17.15
CA GLY A 521 6.35 17.95 -18.07
C GLY A 521 6.44 16.44 -18.31
N GLY A 522 5.47 15.66 -17.83
CA GLY A 522 5.40 14.21 -17.98
C GLY A 522 4.98 13.73 -19.35
N HIS A 523 4.71 12.44 -19.47
CA HIS A 523 4.21 11.80 -20.68
C HIS A 523 2.79 11.28 -20.44
N GLY A 524 1.82 11.75 -21.22
CA GLY A 524 0.41 11.39 -21.12
C GLY A 524 -0.06 10.57 -22.31
N GLU A 525 -0.78 9.48 -22.06
CA GLU A 525 -1.44 8.63 -23.06
C GLU A 525 -2.91 8.44 -22.71
N VAL A 526 -3.74 8.30 -23.72
CA VAL A 526 -5.17 7.97 -23.58
C VAL A 526 -5.46 6.71 -24.38
N VAL A 527 -6.02 5.70 -23.74
CA VAL A 527 -6.41 4.42 -24.31
C VAL A 527 -7.92 4.30 -24.30
N GLN A 528 -8.53 4.20 -25.49
CA GLN A 528 -9.97 4.02 -25.70
C GLN A 528 -10.30 2.70 -26.40
N ASP A 529 -9.31 2.06 -26.99
CA ASP A 529 -9.42 0.77 -27.69
C ASP A 529 -8.39 -0.20 -27.12
N THR A 530 -8.74 -1.49 -27.07
CA THR A 530 -7.83 -2.53 -26.56
C THR A 530 -6.54 -2.62 -27.36
N ALA A 531 -6.59 -2.39 -28.68
CA ALA A 531 -5.42 -2.42 -29.55
C ALA A 531 -4.42 -1.29 -29.28
N GLU A 532 -4.86 -0.19 -28.67
CA GLU A 532 -4.01 0.96 -28.31
C GLU A 532 -3.22 0.69 -27.02
N PHE A 533 -3.63 -0.30 -26.19
CA PHE A 533 -3.11 -0.48 -24.84
C PHE A 533 -1.60 -0.76 -24.81
N ARG A 534 -1.15 -1.83 -25.50
CA ARG A 534 0.27 -2.20 -25.51
C ARG A 534 1.15 -1.07 -26.04
N PRO A 535 0.89 -0.49 -27.24
CA PRO A 535 1.72 0.60 -27.75
C PRO A 535 1.79 1.82 -26.82
N ALA A 536 0.68 2.17 -26.14
CA ALA A 536 0.65 3.28 -25.20
C ALA A 536 1.51 3.00 -23.95
N VAL A 537 1.42 1.79 -23.38
CA VAL A 537 2.24 1.38 -22.24
C VAL A 537 3.73 1.34 -22.60
N GLU A 538 4.09 0.82 -23.78
CA GLU A 538 5.47 0.78 -24.27
C GLU A 538 6.05 2.19 -24.43
N ARG A 539 5.32 3.13 -25.04
CA ARG A 539 5.75 4.53 -25.16
C ARG A 539 5.89 5.20 -23.79
N ALA A 540 4.93 4.95 -22.90
CA ALA A 540 4.95 5.51 -21.55
C ALA A 540 6.16 5.01 -20.72
N LEU A 541 6.48 3.72 -20.80
CA LEU A 541 7.67 3.14 -20.14
C LEU A 541 8.98 3.65 -20.76
N ALA A 542 9.02 3.84 -22.08
CA ALA A 542 10.19 4.36 -22.79
C ALA A 542 10.42 5.87 -22.62
N ALA A 543 9.45 6.61 -22.09
CA ALA A 543 9.51 8.08 -21.99
C ALA A 543 10.63 8.62 -21.08
N GLY A 544 11.20 7.81 -20.20
CA GLY A 544 12.29 8.19 -19.28
C GLY A 544 11.92 9.26 -18.24
N LYS A 545 10.64 9.54 -18.07
CA LYS A 545 10.07 10.53 -17.14
C LYS A 545 8.75 10.01 -16.57
N PRO A 546 8.20 10.63 -15.50
CA PRO A 546 6.89 10.24 -14.98
C PRO A 546 5.85 10.18 -16.10
N ALA A 547 5.13 9.06 -16.18
CA ALA A 547 4.17 8.82 -17.25
C ALA A 547 2.80 8.44 -16.70
N LEU A 548 1.73 8.74 -17.47
CA LEU A 548 0.37 8.39 -17.14
C LEU A 548 -0.35 7.82 -18.36
N VAL A 549 -0.99 6.67 -18.20
CA VAL A 549 -1.89 6.06 -19.18
C VAL A 549 -3.30 6.09 -18.62
N GLU A 550 -4.18 6.89 -19.25
CA GLU A 550 -5.60 6.93 -18.94
C GLU A 550 -6.34 5.84 -19.71
N LEU A 551 -6.96 4.91 -18.99
CA LEU A 551 -7.85 3.88 -19.52
C LEU A 551 -9.30 4.38 -19.47
N ARG A 552 -9.86 4.83 -20.59
CA ARG A 552 -11.27 5.26 -20.68
C ARG A 552 -12.20 4.07 -20.79
N MET A 553 -12.65 3.60 -19.63
CA MET A 553 -13.51 2.43 -19.49
C MET A 553 -14.94 2.72 -19.92
N ASN A 554 -15.65 1.69 -20.43
CA ASN A 554 -17.11 1.75 -20.47
C ASN A 554 -17.66 1.80 -19.03
N PRO A 555 -18.42 2.85 -18.65
CA PRO A 555 -18.98 2.99 -17.30
C PRO A 555 -19.92 1.83 -16.88
N ASP A 556 -20.46 1.08 -17.84
CA ASP A 556 -21.30 -0.09 -17.55
C ASP A 556 -20.50 -1.29 -17.02
N GLN A 557 -19.18 -1.37 -17.31
CA GLN A 557 -18.27 -2.40 -16.80
C GLN A 557 -17.93 -2.14 -15.33
N ILE A 558 -18.79 -2.56 -14.41
CA ILE A 558 -18.64 -2.21 -13.00
C ILE A 558 -17.75 -3.19 -12.21
N THR A 559 -17.69 -4.47 -12.63
CA THR A 559 -16.81 -5.50 -12.04
C THR A 559 -16.24 -6.43 -13.11
N THR A 560 -15.35 -7.33 -12.72
CA THR A 560 -14.82 -8.39 -13.60
C THR A 560 -15.85 -9.45 -13.97
N ARG A 561 -17.09 -9.37 -13.47
CA ARG A 561 -18.13 -10.41 -13.62
C ARG A 561 -19.47 -9.89 -14.12
N THR A 562 -19.78 -8.61 -13.92
CA THR A 562 -21.10 -8.07 -14.21
C THR A 562 -21.05 -6.61 -14.63
N THR A 563 -22.11 -6.16 -15.27
CA THR A 563 -22.34 -4.78 -15.70
C THR A 563 -23.48 -4.16 -14.90
N ILE A 564 -23.57 -2.83 -14.89
CA ILE A 564 -24.71 -2.10 -14.29
C ILE A 564 -26.02 -2.51 -14.98
N THR A 565 -25.99 -2.61 -16.30
CA THR A 565 -27.16 -3.06 -17.10
C THR A 565 -27.63 -4.45 -16.67
N ALA A 566 -26.71 -5.41 -16.51
CA ALA A 566 -27.05 -6.76 -16.05
C ALA A 566 -27.62 -6.77 -14.62
N MET A 567 -27.03 -5.97 -13.70
CA MET A 567 -27.54 -5.85 -12.32
C MET A 567 -28.97 -5.28 -12.28
N ARG A 568 -29.25 -4.26 -13.08
CA ARG A 568 -30.59 -3.67 -13.21
C ARG A 568 -31.60 -4.64 -13.80
N ALA A 569 -31.22 -5.39 -14.83
CA ALA A 569 -32.05 -6.41 -15.42
C ALA A 569 -32.41 -7.52 -14.41
N ALA A 570 -31.44 -7.98 -13.62
CA ALA A 570 -31.64 -8.94 -12.55
C ALA A 570 -32.61 -8.43 -11.45
N ALA A 571 -32.64 -7.11 -11.22
CA ALA A 571 -33.57 -6.45 -10.31
C ALA A 571 -34.94 -6.12 -10.96
N GLY A 572 -35.21 -6.56 -12.19
CA GLY A 572 -36.47 -6.33 -12.90
C GLY A 572 -36.65 -4.93 -13.48
N LEU A 573 -35.60 -4.11 -13.50
CA LEU A 573 -35.63 -2.78 -14.12
C LEU A 573 -35.41 -2.88 -15.63
N LYS A 574 -36.34 -2.37 -16.43
CA LYS A 574 -36.18 -2.28 -17.89
C LYS A 574 -35.05 -1.30 -18.23
N ALA A 575 -34.16 -1.68 -19.15
CA ALA A 575 -33.14 -0.78 -19.69
C ALA A 575 -33.81 0.49 -20.26
N LYS A 576 -33.38 1.69 -19.80
CA LYS A 576 -33.76 2.92 -20.48
C LYS A 576 -33.05 2.91 -21.84
N PRO A 577 -33.77 3.15 -22.97
CA PRO A 577 -33.12 3.25 -24.26
C PRO A 577 -32.01 4.32 -24.20
N ALA A 578 -30.82 4.00 -24.75
CA ALA A 578 -29.71 4.93 -24.81
C ALA A 578 -30.19 6.24 -25.47
N LYS A 579 -30.02 7.38 -24.80
CA LYS A 579 -30.25 8.67 -25.44
C LYS A 579 -29.31 8.77 -26.63
N LYS A 580 -29.86 8.84 -27.84
CA LYS A 580 -29.05 9.16 -29.03
C LYS A 580 -28.29 10.44 -28.75
N PRO A 581 -27.01 10.51 -29.12
CA PRO A 581 -26.22 11.73 -28.97
C PRO A 581 -26.93 12.88 -29.67
N ASP A 582 -27.12 14.00 -28.97
CA ASP A 582 -27.72 15.21 -29.52
C ASP A 582 -26.79 15.78 -30.61
N PRO A 583 -27.17 15.75 -31.89
CA PRO A 583 -26.31 16.20 -32.98
C PRO A 583 -25.96 17.72 -32.90
N LYS A 584 -26.60 18.47 -32.02
CA LYS A 584 -26.37 19.91 -31.84
C LYS A 584 -25.22 20.23 -30.85
N LYS A 585 -24.63 19.25 -30.17
CA LYS A 585 -23.51 19.48 -29.21
C LYS A 585 -22.12 19.14 -29.77
N ALA A 586 -22.02 18.67 -30.99
CA ALA A 586 -20.74 18.54 -31.68
C ALA A 586 -20.31 19.91 -32.24
N LYS A 587 -19.62 20.72 -31.45
CA LYS A 587 -18.90 21.89 -31.98
C LYS A 587 -17.71 21.38 -32.80
N PRO A 588 -17.53 21.85 -34.06
CA PRO A 588 -16.34 21.50 -34.82
C PRO A 588 -15.10 22.12 -34.16
N THR A 589 -14.08 21.31 -33.96
CA THR A 589 -12.72 21.77 -33.64
C THR A 589 -12.24 22.70 -34.72
N ALA A 590 -12.08 23.98 -34.41
CA ALA A 590 -11.54 24.99 -35.30
C ALA A 590 -10.07 24.66 -35.63
N THR A 591 -9.82 24.27 -36.85
CA THR A 591 -8.48 24.23 -37.44
C THR A 591 -7.85 25.63 -37.38
N SER A 592 -6.70 25.74 -36.72
CA SER A 592 -5.90 26.95 -36.65
C SER A 592 -5.42 27.34 -38.04
N ARG A 593 -6.08 28.33 -38.69
CA ARG A 593 -5.51 29.06 -39.84
C ARG A 593 -4.60 30.14 -39.27
N GLY A 594 -3.35 30.12 -39.77
CA GLY A 594 -2.30 31.04 -39.38
C GLY A 594 -2.73 32.52 -39.53
N ARG A 595 -2.46 33.29 -38.51
CA ARG A 595 -2.48 34.77 -38.57
C ARG A 595 -1.06 35.24 -38.79
N THR A 596 -0.82 35.72 -40.01
CA THR A 596 0.35 36.54 -40.36
C THR A 596 0.33 37.83 -39.56
N ALA A 597 1.41 38.09 -38.83
CA ALA A 597 1.62 39.33 -38.09
C ALA A 597 1.84 40.49 -39.05
N LYS A 598 0.99 41.51 -39.01
CA LYS A 598 1.25 42.85 -39.58
C LYS A 598 1.96 43.70 -38.55
N ALA A 599 3.17 44.15 -38.93
CA ALA A 599 3.97 45.09 -38.16
C ALA A 599 3.24 46.45 -37.97
N ALA A 600 3.17 46.93 -36.73
CA ALA A 600 2.73 48.29 -36.39
C ALA A 600 3.95 49.20 -36.16
N LYS A 601 3.98 50.35 -36.84
CA LYS A 601 4.99 51.41 -36.75
C LYS A 601 4.86 52.14 -35.37
N PRO A 602 5.97 52.70 -34.83
CA PRO A 602 5.95 53.40 -33.59
C PRO A 602 5.41 54.84 -33.75
N LYS A 603 4.54 55.29 -32.84
CA LYS A 603 4.20 56.71 -32.64
C LYS A 603 5.09 57.29 -31.55
N LYS A 604 5.74 58.40 -31.92
CA LYS A 604 6.44 59.33 -31.02
C LYS A 604 5.42 60.03 -30.10
N ARG A 605 5.67 59.99 -28.82
CA ARG A 605 5.78 61.14 -27.89
C ARG A 605 6.16 60.58 -26.50
#